data_63125c6910d51dab66b278c2fd471a7a
#
_entry.id   63125c6910d51dab66b278c2fd471a7a
#
_cell.length_a   1.000
_cell.length_b   1.000
_cell.length_c   1.000
_cell.angle_alpha   90.00
_cell.angle_beta   90.00
_cell.angle_gamma   90.00
#
_symmetry.space_group_name_H-M   'P 1'
#
loop_
_entity.id
_entity.type
_entity.pdbx_description
1 polymer ?
#
loop_
_entity_poly.entity_id
_entity_poly.type
_entity_poly.pdbx_seq_one_letter_code
_entity_poly.pdbx_strand_id
1 'polypeptide(L)'
;MPKQNRPAKDRLLDAANSLFYAEGIRAVSVDAIAAKAGITKKTLYYHFKSKDDLIEAYLASRDQPNLALFKAWFDEPDGSLAHKVEAMFVRLADAARHPKWKGCGFLRTAAELANKPGHPAMKVGALHKKKFEAWLAETFTEHALINPLELARHVVLLMDGAFSTVLIHHDPDYIESAGRAAGAMVERAS
;
A
#
# COMPACT_ATOMS: atom_id res chain seq x y z
N MET A 1 -11.54 5.25 -23.11
CA MET A 1 -10.94 4.49 -24.23
C MET A 1 -11.22 3.01 -24.03
N PRO A 2 -11.61 2.24 -25.08
CA PRO A 2 -11.79 0.81 -24.96
C PRO A 2 -10.48 0.13 -24.51
N LYS A 3 -10.54 -0.82 -23.59
CA LYS A 3 -9.38 -1.52 -22.98
C LYS A 3 -8.40 -2.14 -23.99
N GLN A 4 -8.85 -2.44 -25.20
CA GLN A 4 -8.05 -3.06 -26.26
C GLN A 4 -7.05 -2.14 -26.95
N ASN A 5 -7.19 -0.80 -26.82
CA ASN A 5 -6.30 0.16 -27.51
C ASN A 5 -5.13 0.67 -26.64
N ARG A 6 -4.96 0.11 -25.41
CA ARG A 6 -3.82 0.45 -24.53
C ARG A 6 -2.61 -0.43 -24.87
N PRO A 7 -1.37 0.07 -24.64
CA PRO A 7 -0.15 -0.72 -24.81
C PRO A 7 -0.21 -2.07 -24.09
N ALA A 8 0.38 -3.11 -24.68
CA ALA A 8 0.35 -4.46 -24.11
C ALA A 8 0.95 -4.52 -22.70
N LYS A 9 2.01 -3.75 -22.44
CA LYS A 9 2.65 -3.64 -21.12
C LYS A 9 1.68 -3.11 -20.06
N ASP A 10 0.88 -2.08 -20.38
CA ASP A 10 -0.08 -1.50 -19.44
C ASP A 10 -1.22 -2.48 -19.14
N ARG A 11 -1.72 -3.19 -20.17
CA ARG A 11 -2.76 -4.23 -19.98
C ARG A 11 -2.26 -5.36 -19.09
N LEU A 12 -0.99 -5.77 -19.27
CA LEU A 12 -0.34 -6.77 -18.39
C LEU A 12 -0.26 -6.29 -16.96
N LEU A 13 0.18 -5.06 -16.76
CA LEU A 13 0.30 -4.49 -15.42
C LEU A 13 -1.06 -4.34 -14.73
N ASP A 14 -2.10 -3.90 -15.45
CA ASP A 14 -3.47 -3.84 -14.92
C ASP A 14 -4.00 -5.24 -14.55
N ALA A 15 -3.77 -6.24 -15.40
CA ALA A 15 -4.15 -7.61 -15.13
C ALA A 15 -3.41 -8.18 -13.91
N ALA A 16 -2.10 -7.96 -13.82
CA ALA A 16 -1.27 -8.34 -12.69
C ALA A 16 -1.72 -7.65 -11.40
N ASN A 17 -1.95 -6.33 -11.42
CA ASN A 17 -2.48 -5.57 -10.29
C ASN A 17 -3.79 -6.19 -9.77
N SER A 18 -4.72 -6.47 -10.67
CA SER A 18 -6.01 -7.04 -10.30
C SER A 18 -5.89 -8.43 -9.68
N LEU A 19 -5.10 -9.32 -10.29
CA LEU A 19 -4.97 -10.72 -9.85
C LEU A 19 -4.11 -10.83 -8.59
N PHE A 20 -2.94 -10.19 -8.54
CA PHE A 20 -2.06 -10.23 -7.38
C PHE A 20 -2.72 -9.64 -6.13
N TYR A 21 -3.50 -8.56 -6.30
CA TYR A 21 -4.23 -7.99 -5.17
C TYR A 21 -5.36 -8.90 -4.69
N ALA A 22 -6.09 -9.54 -5.60
CA ALA A 22 -7.23 -10.41 -5.25
C ALA A 22 -6.78 -11.75 -4.64
N GLU A 23 -5.77 -12.41 -5.24
CA GLU A 23 -5.44 -13.81 -5.01
C GLU A 23 -4.07 -14.02 -4.36
N GLY A 24 -3.21 -12.99 -4.31
CA GLY A 24 -1.82 -13.08 -3.85
C GLY A 24 -0.85 -13.43 -4.99
N ILE A 25 0.43 -13.13 -4.76
CA ILE A 25 1.46 -13.29 -5.80
C ILE A 25 1.81 -14.74 -6.08
N ARG A 26 1.68 -15.64 -5.09
CA ARG A 26 2.04 -17.05 -5.25
C ARG A 26 1.00 -17.81 -6.06
N ALA A 27 -0.28 -17.58 -5.81
CA ALA A 27 -1.39 -18.31 -6.43
C ALA A 27 -1.55 -17.99 -7.92
N VAL A 28 -1.20 -16.78 -8.34
CA VAL A 28 -1.43 -16.31 -9.71
C VAL A 28 -0.34 -16.78 -10.66
N SER A 29 -0.72 -17.44 -11.76
CA SER A 29 0.20 -17.84 -12.83
C SER A 29 0.40 -16.75 -13.88
N VAL A 30 1.54 -16.77 -14.59
CA VAL A 30 1.77 -15.87 -15.74
C VAL A 30 0.77 -16.10 -16.86
N ASP A 31 0.26 -17.33 -17.02
CA ASP A 31 -0.75 -17.69 -18.02
C ASP A 31 -2.09 -17.01 -17.70
N ALA A 32 -2.50 -16.99 -16.42
CA ALA A 32 -3.71 -16.29 -15.97
C ALA A 32 -3.62 -14.79 -16.23
N ILE A 33 -2.44 -14.18 -15.99
CA ILE A 33 -2.22 -12.76 -16.25
C ILE A 33 -2.28 -12.45 -17.75
N ALA A 34 -1.62 -13.27 -18.59
CA ALA A 34 -1.62 -13.10 -20.04
C ALA A 34 -3.05 -13.23 -20.59
N ALA A 35 -3.81 -14.25 -20.16
CA ALA A 35 -5.19 -14.46 -20.53
C ALA A 35 -6.08 -13.27 -20.13
N LYS A 36 -5.98 -12.79 -18.88
CA LYS A 36 -6.74 -11.62 -18.39
C LYS A 36 -6.39 -10.34 -19.15
N ALA A 37 -5.13 -10.17 -19.55
CA ALA A 37 -4.67 -9.04 -20.36
C ALA A 37 -5.09 -9.14 -21.85
N GLY A 38 -5.58 -10.30 -22.30
CA GLY A 38 -5.91 -10.55 -23.70
C GLY A 38 -4.68 -10.55 -24.61
N ILE A 39 -3.55 -11.13 -24.13
CA ILE A 39 -2.28 -11.23 -24.86
C ILE A 39 -1.65 -12.61 -24.70
N THR A 40 -0.64 -12.91 -25.53
CA THR A 40 0.05 -14.19 -25.46
C THR A 40 1.12 -14.21 -24.35
N LYS A 41 1.43 -15.40 -23.83
CA LYS A 41 2.56 -15.60 -22.91
C LYS A 41 3.89 -15.14 -23.49
N LYS A 42 4.10 -15.31 -24.82
CA LYS A 42 5.28 -14.80 -25.52
C LYS A 42 5.39 -13.28 -25.42
N THR A 43 4.28 -12.56 -25.60
CA THR A 43 4.22 -11.10 -25.46
C THR A 43 4.46 -10.68 -24.01
N LEU A 44 3.96 -11.44 -23.00
CA LEU A 44 4.28 -11.18 -21.60
C LEU A 44 5.79 -11.20 -21.36
N TYR A 45 6.47 -12.28 -21.79
CA TYR A 45 7.92 -12.42 -21.60
C TYR A 45 8.78 -11.45 -22.45
N TYR A 46 8.20 -10.87 -23.49
CA TYR A 46 8.82 -9.75 -24.20
C TYR A 46 8.90 -8.48 -23.31
N HIS A 47 7.90 -8.24 -22.47
CA HIS A 47 7.83 -7.06 -21.59
C HIS A 47 8.43 -7.28 -20.20
N PHE A 48 8.34 -8.48 -19.67
CA PHE A 48 8.78 -8.85 -18.32
C PHE A 48 9.57 -10.17 -18.40
N LYS A 49 10.85 -10.14 -18.05
CA LYS A 49 11.76 -11.29 -18.19
C LYS A 49 11.35 -12.46 -17.30
N SER A 50 10.65 -12.19 -16.19
CA SER A 50 10.22 -13.17 -15.20
C SER A 50 8.91 -12.75 -14.53
N LYS A 51 8.31 -13.68 -13.77
CA LYS A 51 7.20 -13.35 -12.87
C LYS A 51 7.67 -12.40 -11.75
N ASP A 52 8.91 -12.53 -11.31
CA ASP A 52 9.50 -11.69 -10.26
C ASP A 52 9.62 -10.23 -10.72
N ASP A 53 10.03 -9.98 -11.99
CA ASP A 53 10.01 -8.62 -12.59
C ASP A 53 8.59 -8.04 -12.64
N LEU A 54 7.60 -8.88 -12.93
CA LEU A 54 6.20 -8.44 -12.98
C LEU A 54 5.67 -8.12 -11.56
N ILE A 55 6.07 -8.87 -10.54
CA ILE A 55 5.73 -8.59 -9.13
C ILE A 55 6.38 -7.27 -8.68
N GLU A 56 7.64 -7.04 -9.04
CA GLU A 56 8.32 -5.76 -8.78
C GLU A 56 7.57 -4.58 -9.43
N ALA A 57 7.25 -4.71 -10.72
CA ALA A 57 6.52 -3.69 -11.47
C ALA A 57 5.10 -3.45 -10.90
N TYR A 58 4.43 -4.49 -10.42
CA TYR A 58 3.15 -4.39 -9.72
C TYR A 58 3.27 -3.49 -8.49
N LEU A 59 4.22 -3.75 -7.58
CA LEU A 59 4.39 -2.92 -6.40
C LEU A 59 4.83 -1.49 -6.75
N ALA A 60 5.76 -1.34 -7.70
CA ALA A 60 6.21 -0.03 -8.15
C ALA A 60 5.06 0.82 -8.70
N SER A 61 4.11 0.21 -9.42
CA SER A 61 2.93 0.91 -9.94
C SER A 61 1.95 1.38 -8.86
N ARG A 62 2.03 0.80 -7.66
CA ARG A 62 1.18 1.15 -6.50
C ARG A 62 1.78 2.21 -5.60
N ASP A 63 3.09 2.48 -5.71
CA ASP A 63 3.82 3.36 -4.81
C ASP A 63 3.21 4.77 -4.77
N GLN A 64 3.25 5.50 -5.88
CA GLN A 64 2.75 6.87 -5.93
C GLN A 64 1.23 6.99 -5.72
N PRO A 65 0.37 6.16 -6.33
CA PRO A 65 -1.06 6.24 -6.07
C PRO A 65 -1.43 6.03 -4.59
N ASN A 66 -0.75 5.13 -3.88
CA ASN A 66 -1.01 4.91 -2.46
C ASN A 66 -0.53 6.09 -1.61
N LEU A 67 0.67 6.61 -1.84
CA LEU A 67 1.17 7.78 -1.12
C LEU A 67 0.29 9.00 -1.35
N ALA A 68 -0.12 9.26 -2.59
CA ALA A 68 -1.03 10.35 -2.93
C ALA A 68 -2.38 10.21 -2.24
N LEU A 69 -2.91 8.98 -2.13
CA LEU A 69 -4.16 8.70 -1.44
C LEU A 69 -4.09 9.03 0.05
N PHE A 70 -3.02 8.58 0.75
CA PHE A 70 -2.82 8.91 2.17
C PHE A 70 -2.64 10.40 2.41
N LYS A 71 -1.91 11.09 1.53
CA LYS A 71 -1.77 12.55 1.58
C LYS A 71 -3.12 13.24 1.41
N ALA A 72 -3.93 12.81 0.45
CA ALA A 72 -5.27 13.36 0.23
C ALA A 72 -6.17 13.17 1.46
N TRP A 73 -6.14 11.99 2.09
CA TRP A 73 -6.90 11.73 3.32
C TRP A 73 -6.44 12.58 4.51
N PHE A 74 -5.12 12.84 4.59
CA PHE A 74 -4.54 13.73 5.60
C PHE A 74 -4.95 15.19 5.39
N ASP A 75 -4.98 15.64 4.14
CA ASP A 75 -5.29 17.03 3.79
C ASP A 75 -6.78 17.35 3.73
N GLU A 76 -7.65 16.31 3.70
CA GLU A 76 -9.09 16.46 3.54
C GLU A 76 -9.77 17.21 4.71
N PRO A 77 -9.51 16.90 6.01
CA PRO A 77 -10.14 17.62 7.11
C PRO A 77 -9.39 18.89 7.46
N ASP A 78 -10.14 19.92 7.87
CA ASP A 78 -9.61 21.02 8.63
C ASP A 78 -9.33 20.59 10.09
N GLY A 79 -8.45 21.32 10.80
CA GLY A 79 -8.23 21.11 12.22
C GLY A 79 -6.78 20.83 12.60
N SER A 80 -6.59 20.25 13.79
CA SER A 80 -5.27 19.95 14.34
C SER A 80 -4.55 18.85 13.56
N LEU A 81 -3.24 18.82 13.68
CA LEU A 81 -2.40 17.78 13.07
C LEU A 81 -2.79 16.37 13.58
N ALA A 82 -3.15 16.26 14.86
CA ALA A 82 -3.66 15.03 15.44
C ALA A 82 -4.93 14.55 14.74
N HIS A 83 -5.87 15.47 14.48
CA HIS A 83 -7.10 15.15 13.75
C HIS A 83 -6.84 14.70 12.31
N LYS A 84 -5.90 15.36 11.62
CA LYS A 84 -5.48 14.97 10.25
C LYS A 84 -4.86 13.57 10.20
N VAL A 85 -4.02 13.23 11.18
CA VAL A 85 -3.45 11.89 11.31
C VAL A 85 -4.54 10.86 11.58
N GLU A 86 -5.46 11.11 12.51
CA GLU A 86 -6.58 10.21 12.80
C GLU A 86 -7.46 9.99 11.57
N ALA A 87 -7.73 11.04 10.78
CA ALA A 87 -8.56 10.97 9.57
C ALA A 87 -8.02 9.98 8.53
N MET A 88 -6.70 9.85 8.37
CA MET A 88 -6.13 8.82 7.48
C MET A 88 -6.56 7.41 7.88
N PHE A 89 -6.62 7.12 9.18
CA PHE A 89 -7.06 5.82 9.69
C PHE A 89 -8.56 5.64 9.50
N VAL A 90 -9.37 6.67 9.76
CA VAL A 90 -10.82 6.62 9.53
C VAL A 90 -11.11 6.31 8.06
N ARG A 91 -10.47 7.00 7.13
CA ARG A 91 -10.61 6.74 5.69
C ARG A 91 -10.13 5.34 5.29
N LEU A 92 -9.08 4.85 5.93
CA LEU A 92 -8.62 3.48 5.73
C LEU A 92 -9.64 2.46 6.26
N ALA A 93 -10.26 2.72 7.42
CA ALA A 93 -11.32 1.86 7.98
C ALA A 93 -12.54 1.82 7.05
N ASP A 94 -12.95 2.98 6.48
CA ASP A 94 -14.01 3.02 5.48
C ASP A 94 -13.68 2.19 4.25
N ALA A 95 -12.44 2.30 3.75
CA ALA A 95 -11.98 1.46 2.65
C ALA A 95 -11.97 -0.03 3.01
N ALA A 96 -11.62 -0.38 4.26
CA ALA A 96 -11.55 -1.76 4.74
C ALA A 96 -12.94 -2.41 4.89
N ARG A 97 -14.01 -1.63 5.03
CA ARG A 97 -15.41 -2.13 5.01
C ARG A 97 -15.85 -2.65 3.64
N HIS A 98 -15.11 -2.29 2.58
CA HIS A 98 -15.45 -2.76 1.24
C HIS A 98 -15.09 -4.25 1.07
N PRO A 99 -16.01 -5.12 0.58
CA PRO A 99 -15.80 -6.59 0.53
C PRO A 99 -14.63 -7.04 -0.37
N LYS A 100 -14.20 -6.19 -1.31
CA LYS A 100 -13.03 -6.46 -2.17
C LYS A 100 -11.72 -5.97 -1.56
N TRP A 101 -11.74 -5.32 -0.41
CA TRP A 101 -10.53 -4.90 0.26
C TRP A 101 -9.72 -6.12 0.75
N LYS A 102 -8.41 -6.09 0.51
CA LYS A 102 -7.50 -7.19 0.84
C LYS A 102 -6.27 -6.71 1.63
N GLY A 103 -6.37 -5.55 2.28
CA GLY A 103 -5.27 -5.00 3.05
C GLY A 103 -4.19 -4.33 2.20
N CYS A 104 -3.02 -4.14 2.80
CA CYS A 104 -1.87 -3.53 2.15
C CYS A 104 -1.18 -4.52 1.21
N GLY A 105 -1.14 -4.21 -0.08
CA GLY A 105 -0.45 -5.05 -1.08
C GLY A 105 1.06 -5.20 -0.82
N PHE A 106 1.72 -4.17 -0.26
CA PHE A 106 3.13 -4.22 0.09
C PHE A 106 3.41 -5.20 1.25
N LEU A 107 2.62 -5.14 2.34
CA LEU A 107 2.76 -6.06 3.48
C LEU A 107 2.46 -7.50 3.08
N ARG A 108 1.39 -7.72 2.33
CA ARG A 108 1.02 -9.05 1.85
C ARG A 108 2.10 -9.65 0.96
N THR A 109 2.64 -8.87 0.02
CA THR A 109 3.73 -9.32 -0.85
C THR A 109 4.99 -9.63 -0.03
N ALA A 110 5.33 -8.79 0.96
CA ALA A 110 6.47 -9.04 1.84
C ALA A 110 6.30 -10.35 2.64
N ALA A 111 5.10 -10.61 3.17
CA ALA A 111 4.81 -11.86 3.89
C ALA A 111 4.93 -13.09 2.97
N GLU A 112 4.42 -13.03 1.74
CA GLU A 112 4.56 -14.10 0.77
C GLU A 112 6.02 -14.33 0.33
N LEU A 113 6.88 -13.30 0.39
CA LEU A 113 8.29 -13.34 0.02
C LEU A 113 9.25 -13.45 1.21
N ALA A 114 8.75 -13.73 2.42
CA ALA A 114 9.56 -13.78 3.64
C ALA A 114 10.79 -14.72 3.50
N ASN A 115 10.67 -15.81 2.73
CA ASN A 115 11.75 -16.74 2.43
C ASN A 115 12.68 -16.30 1.29
N LYS A 116 12.46 -15.12 0.70
CA LYS A 116 13.22 -14.56 -0.43
C LYS A 116 13.61 -13.08 -0.16
N PRO A 117 14.42 -12.80 0.88
CA PRO A 117 14.72 -11.42 1.29
C PRO A 117 15.43 -10.59 0.20
N GLY A 118 16.12 -11.26 -0.75
CA GLY A 118 16.77 -10.63 -1.90
C GLY A 118 15.85 -10.36 -3.10
N HIS A 119 14.56 -10.70 -3.02
CA HIS A 119 13.63 -10.48 -4.14
C HIS A 119 13.47 -8.98 -4.44
N PRO A 120 13.49 -8.53 -5.73
CA PRO A 120 13.41 -7.13 -6.11
C PRO A 120 12.21 -6.39 -5.49
N ALA A 121 11.04 -7.01 -5.46
CA ALA A 121 9.83 -6.46 -4.86
C ALA A 121 9.97 -6.10 -3.36
N MET A 122 10.86 -6.75 -2.61
CA MET A 122 11.14 -6.42 -1.20
C MET A 122 11.76 -5.02 -1.09
N LYS A 123 12.67 -4.65 -2.00
CA LYS A 123 13.26 -3.29 -2.04
C LYS A 123 12.20 -2.24 -2.35
N VAL A 124 11.29 -2.53 -3.28
CA VAL A 124 10.18 -1.62 -3.62
C VAL A 124 9.26 -1.42 -2.42
N GLY A 125 8.90 -2.50 -1.72
CA GLY A 125 8.07 -2.42 -0.51
C GLY A 125 8.73 -1.62 0.61
N ALA A 126 10.01 -1.89 0.88
CA ALA A 126 10.78 -1.16 1.88
C ALA A 126 10.88 0.35 1.54
N LEU A 127 11.15 0.68 0.27
CA LEU A 127 11.23 2.07 -0.17
C LEU A 127 9.88 2.80 -0.04
N HIS A 128 8.76 2.13 -0.39
CA HIS A 128 7.42 2.68 -0.20
C HIS A 128 7.15 3.06 1.27
N LYS A 129 7.46 2.15 2.21
CA LYS A 129 7.30 2.42 3.64
C LYS A 129 8.20 3.55 4.12
N LYS A 130 9.45 3.61 3.64
CA LYS A 130 10.36 4.70 3.96
C LYS A 130 9.90 6.06 3.42
N LYS A 131 9.31 6.12 2.24
CA LYS A 131 8.73 7.35 1.70
C LYS A 131 7.54 7.84 2.54
N PHE A 132 6.69 6.93 3.00
CA PHE A 132 5.58 7.27 3.88
C PHE A 132 6.06 7.78 5.25
N GLU A 133 7.04 7.08 5.87
CA GLU A 133 7.71 7.51 7.11
C GLU A 133 8.35 8.89 6.95
N ALA A 134 9.11 9.11 5.87
CA ALA A 134 9.79 10.37 5.61
C ALA A 134 8.80 11.53 5.44
N TRP A 135 7.74 11.34 4.67
CA TRP A 135 6.70 12.36 4.51
C TRP A 135 6.06 12.75 5.85
N LEU A 136 5.72 11.78 6.71
CA LEU A 136 5.18 12.07 8.04
C LEU A 136 6.20 12.81 8.90
N ALA A 137 7.48 12.38 8.89
CA ALA A 137 8.53 13.03 9.67
C ALA A 137 8.78 14.47 9.21
N GLU A 138 8.75 14.75 7.90
CA GLU A 138 8.83 16.09 7.33
C GLU A 138 7.63 16.94 7.81
N THR A 139 6.41 16.42 7.67
CA THR A 139 5.19 17.09 8.14
C THR A 139 5.24 17.41 9.64
N PHE A 140 5.69 16.47 10.47
CA PHE A 140 5.81 16.67 11.92
C PHE A 140 6.93 17.69 12.28
N THR A 141 8.00 17.71 11.50
CA THR A 141 9.08 18.70 11.66
C THR A 141 8.60 20.11 11.32
N GLU A 142 7.84 20.29 10.24
CA GLU A 142 7.26 21.57 9.83
C GLU A 142 6.31 22.15 10.89
N HIS A 143 5.69 21.29 11.70
CA HIS A 143 4.80 21.67 12.80
C HIS A 143 5.52 21.70 14.16
N ALA A 144 6.86 21.63 14.18
CA ALA A 144 7.71 21.71 15.38
C ALA A 144 7.40 20.67 16.47
N LEU A 145 6.92 19.47 16.09
CA LEU A 145 6.63 18.40 17.04
C LEU A 145 7.91 17.82 17.67
N ILE A 146 7.79 17.31 18.89
CA ILE A 146 8.88 16.65 19.60
C ILE A 146 9.18 15.28 18.96
N ASN A 147 10.46 14.99 18.66
CA ASN A 147 10.93 13.73 18.09
C ASN A 147 10.17 13.29 16.80
N PRO A 148 10.09 14.12 15.75
CA PRO A 148 9.22 13.92 14.60
C PRO A 148 9.47 12.58 13.85
N LEU A 149 10.72 12.14 13.76
CA LEU A 149 11.05 10.85 13.11
C LEU A 149 10.55 9.64 13.92
N GLU A 150 10.70 9.68 15.24
CA GLU A 150 10.21 8.64 16.13
C GLU A 150 8.67 8.56 16.09
N LEU A 151 8.03 9.72 16.13
CA LEU A 151 6.57 9.82 16.03
C LEU A 151 6.06 9.27 14.67
N ALA A 152 6.73 9.60 13.58
CA ALA A 152 6.41 9.06 12.25
C ALA A 152 6.51 7.52 12.23
N ARG A 153 7.55 6.95 12.84
CA ARG A 153 7.70 5.49 12.98
C ARG A 153 6.57 4.87 13.78
N HIS A 154 6.13 5.49 14.86
CA HIS A 154 5.00 5.02 15.65
C HIS A 154 3.72 4.99 14.82
N VAL A 155 3.44 6.05 14.05
CA VAL A 155 2.27 6.08 13.15
C VAL A 155 2.35 4.97 12.09
N VAL A 156 3.53 4.74 11.49
CA VAL A 156 3.74 3.65 10.52
C VAL A 156 3.50 2.28 11.15
N LEU A 157 4.02 2.05 12.37
CA LEU A 157 3.84 0.79 13.10
C LEU A 157 2.38 0.53 13.44
N LEU A 158 1.64 1.57 13.90
CA LEU A 158 0.20 1.48 14.17
C LEU A 158 -0.58 1.17 12.88
N MET A 159 -0.24 1.81 11.77
CA MET A 159 -0.87 1.58 10.47
C MET A 159 -0.64 0.14 9.98
N ASP A 160 0.60 -0.34 10.04
CA ASP A 160 0.95 -1.69 9.59
C ASP A 160 0.36 -2.77 10.50
N GLY A 161 0.33 -2.53 11.81
CA GLY A 161 -0.38 -3.35 12.78
C GLY A 161 -1.87 -3.42 12.49
N ALA A 162 -2.51 -2.29 12.23
CA ALA A 162 -3.93 -2.22 11.88
C ALA A 162 -4.24 -3.00 10.60
N PHE A 163 -3.46 -2.86 9.53
CA PHE A 163 -3.60 -3.66 8.31
C PHE A 163 -3.57 -5.16 8.60
N SER A 164 -2.62 -5.60 9.43
CA SER A 164 -2.44 -7.02 9.75
C SER A 164 -3.58 -7.54 10.63
N THR A 165 -4.00 -6.77 11.62
CA THR A 165 -5.06 -7.12 12.57
C THR A 165 -6.42 -7.28 11.87
N VAL A 166 -6.76 -6.36 10.96
CA VAL A 166 -8.02 -6.44 10.20
C VAL A 166 -8.04 -7.64 9.25
N LEU A 167 -6.90 -8.05 8.69
CA LEU A 167 -6.85 -9.27 7.88
C LEU A 167 -7.17 -10.54 8.71
N ILE A 168 -6.91 -10.52 10.02
CA ILE A 168 -7.16 -11.65 10.92
C ILE A 168 -8.60 -11.62 11.44
N HIS A 169 -9.06 -10.46 11.92
CA HIS A 169 -10.31 -10.32 12.64
C HIS A 169 -11.50 -9.90 11.77
N HIS A 170 -11.23 -9.39 10.55
CA HIS A 170 -12.24 -8.84 9.64
C HIS A 170 -13.06 -7.70 10.24
N ASP A 171 -12.45 -6.96 11.17
CA ASP A 171 -13.06 -5.88 11.94
C ASP A 171 -12.30 -4.56 11.72
N PRO A 172 -12.85 -3.62 10.93
CA PRO A 172 -12.23 -2.31 10.68
C PRO A 172 -12.09 -1.40 11.91
N ASP A 173 -12.78 -1.67 13.01
CA ASP A 173 -12.70 -0.87 14.23
C ASP A 173 -11.29 -0.90 14.85
N TYR A 174 -10.48 -1.94 14.56
CA TYR A 174 -9.07 -1.96 14.91
C TYR A 174 -8.27 -0.85 14.21
N ILE A 175 -8.63 -0.48 12.96
CA ILE A 175 -7.99 0.63 12.25
C ILE A 175 -8.33 1.95 12.93
N GLU A 176 -9.62 2.17 13.28
CA GLU A 176 -10.04 3.38 13.99
C GLU A 176 -9.37 3.48 15.37
N SER A 177 -9.26 2.36 16.09
CA SER A 177 -8.55 2.32 17.38
C SER A 177 -7.09 2.71 17.25
N ALA A 178 -6.40 2.22 16.21
CA ALA A 178 -5.02 2.62 15.90
C ALA A 178 -4.93 4.12 15.54
N GLY A 179 -5.92 4.65 14.82
CA GLY A 179 -6.03 6.07 14.47
C GLY A 179 -6.15 6.96 15.71
N ARG A 180 -7.05 6.63 16.64
CA ARG A 180 -7.18 7.35 17.92
C ARG A 180 -5.87 7.34 18.71
N ALA A 181 -5.17 6.20 18.75
CA ALA A 181 -3.87 6.11 19.40
C ALA A 181 -2.81 7.00 18.73
N ALA A 182 -2.75 6.99 17.40
CA ALA A 182 -1.86 7.82 16.62
C ALA A 182 -2.15 9.32 16.83
N GLY A 183 -3.42 9.74 16.77
CA GLY A 183 -3.85 11.11 17.05
C GLY A 183 -3.44 11.58 18.45
N ALA A 184 -3.70 10.76 19.48
CA ALA A 184 -3.31 11.05 20.85
C ALA A 184 -1.79 11.15 21.05
N MET A 185 -0.98 10.44 20.29
CA MET A 185 0.49 10.55 20.31
C MET A 185 0.93 11.87 19.68
N VAL A 186 0.35 12.26 18.55
CA VAL A 186 0.62 13.53 17.87
C VAL A 186 0.23 14.72 18.74
N GLU A 187 -0.94 14.69 19.38
CA GLU A 187 -1.41 15.73 20.29
C GLU A 187 -0.43 15.98 21.46
N ARG A 188 0.10 14.89 22.04
CA ARG A 188 1.07 15.01 23.16
C ARG A 188 2.47 15.45 22.74
N ALA A 189 2.80 15.37 21.45
CA ALA A 189 4.09 15.79 20.92
C ALA A 189 4.09 17.26 20.43
N SER A 190 2.92 17.91 20.44
CA SER A 190 2.73 19.30 20.01
C SER A 190 3.21 20.33 21.03
#